data_e939c0e8110f1d56731e43777b7549dc
#
_entry.id   e939c0e8110f1d56731e43777b7549dc
#
_cell.length_a   1.000
_cell.length_b   1.000
_cell.length_c   1.000
_cell.angle_alpha   90.00
_cell.angle_beta   90.00
_cell.angle_gamma   90.00
#
_symmetry.space_group_name_H-M   'P 1'
#
loop_
_entity.id
_entity.type
_entity.pdbx_description
1 polymer ?
#
loop_
_entity_poly.entity_id
_entity_poly.type
_entity_poly.pdbx_seq_one_letter_code
_entity_poly.pdbx_strand_id
1 'polypeptide(L)'
;MAVVRWKPGFFGWHRDPFGEMDRLRREMDKLLDTFSGRRGTVPPAGVFPAVNVSQDSENLYVRAELPGVAPEDIEITTEENNLIIKGERRIAAESEKVSYHRRERDAGKFRRVTSLPTRVDTSKVEAVCKSGVLTVTLPKAAEVKPRQIEVTST
;
A
#
# COMPACT_ATOMS: atom_id res chain seq x y z
N MET A 1 22.98 -13.16 -69.81
CA MET A 1 21.75 -12.43 -69.54
C MET A 1 21.41 -12.66 -68.06
N ALA A 2 21.80 -11.74 -67.16
CA ALA A 2 21.60 -11.92 -65.74
C ALA A 2 20.39 -11.08 -65.30
N VAL A 3 19.35 -11.72 -64.77
CA VAL A 3 18.16 -11.06 -64.27
C VAL A 3 18.39 -10.66 -62.79
N VAL A 4 18.51 -9.36 -62.53
CA VAL A 4 18.61 -8.80 -61.20
C VAL A 4 17.19 -8.65 -60.61
N ARG A 5 16.85 -9.47 -59.60
CA ARG A 5 15.60 -9.42 -58.89
C ARG A 5 15.68 -8.40 -57.77
N TRP A 6 15.03 -7.26 -57.93
CA TRP A 6 14.89 -6.23 -56.90
C TRP A 6 13.95 -6.68 -55.80
N LYS A 7 14.42 -6.71 -54.53
CA LYS A 7 13.57 -6.91 -53.36
C LYS A 7 13.30 -5.54 -52.72
N PRO A 8 12.04 -5.09 -52.59
CA PRO A 8 11.75 -3.91 -51.81
C PRO A 8 11.95 -4.19 -50.34
N GLY A 9 12.85 -3.45 -49.69
CA GLY A 9 13.04 -3.47 -48.25
C GLY A 9 11.82 -2.87 -47.55
N PHE A 10 11.19 -3.68 -46.71
CA PHE A 10 10.06 -3.30 -45.88
C PHE A 10 10.62 -2.53 -44.66
N PHE A 11 10.75 -1.22 -44.74
CA PHE A 11 10.99 -0.34 -43.60
C PHE A 11 9.65 -0.12 -42.89
N GLY A 12 9.29 -1.04 -41.98
CA GLY A 12 8.13 -0.89 -41.08
C GLY A 12 8.50 -0.18 -39.80
N TRP A 13 8.58 1.13 -39.81
CA TRP A 13 8.51 1.93 -38.59
C TRP A 13 7.02 2.11 -38.25
N HIS A 14 6.43 1.12 -37.59
CA HIS A 14 5.17 1.34 -36.90
C HIS A 14 5.48 2.01 -35.54
N ARG A 15 5.65 3.33 -35.57
CA ARG A 15 5.41 4.15 -34.39
C ARG A 15 3.90 4.11 -34.17
N ASP A 16 3.47 3.41 -33.13
CA ASP A 16 2.08 3.47 -32.67
C ASP A 16 1.85 4.79 -31.95
N PRO A 17 1.23 5.81 -32.59
CA PRO A 17 1.03 7.12 -31.97
C PRO A 17 0.04 7.06 -30.80
N PHE A 18 -0.76 6.01 -30.72
CA PHE A 18 -1.72 5.82 -29.61
C PHE A 18 -1.05 5.25 -28.36
N GLY A 19 -0.03 4.43 -28.50
CA GLY A 19 0.77 3.92 -27.37
C GLY A 19 1.58 5.01 -26.66
N GLU A 20 2.10 5.99 -27.40
CA GLU A 20 2.78 7.16 -26.83
C GLU A 20 1.80 8.10 -26.09
N MET A 21 0.59 8.26 -26.63
CA MET A 21 -0.46 9.07 -26.01
C MET A 21 -0.93 8.48 -24.66
N ASP A 22 -1.11 7.15 -24.60
CA ASP A 22 -1.47 6.46 -23.36
C ASP A 22 -0.35 6.48 -22.31
N ARG A 23 0.90 6.52 -22.75
CA ARG A 23 2.05 6.68 -21.86
C ARG A 23 2.13 8.09 -21.31
N LEU A 24 1.95 9.10 -22.14
CA LEU A 24 1.93 10.51 -21.75
C LEU A 24 0.75 10.82 -20.78
N ARG A 25 -0.40 10.23 -21.04
CA ARG A 25 -1.57 10.35 -20.16
C ARG A 25 -1.30 9.78 -18.77
N ARG A 26 -0.68 8.60 -18.68
CA ARG A 26 -0.29 7.99 -17.40
C ARG A 26 0.80 8.78 -16.66
N GLU A 27 1.70 9.44 -17.38
CA GLU A 27 2.71 10.33 -16.78
C GLU A 27 2.08 11.63 -16.30
N MET A 28 1.14 12.21 -17.05
CA MET A 28 0.37 13.37 -16.62
C MET A 28 -0.48 13.07 -15.38
N ASP A 29 -1.16 11.93 -15.32
CA ASP A 29 -1.94 11.53 -14.16
C ASP A 29 -1.05 11.41 -12.91
N LYS A 30 0.15 10.87 -13.03
CA LYS A 30 1.14 10.82 -11.93
C LYS A 30 1.63 12.20 -11.51
N LEU A 31 1.83 13.12 -12.43
CA LEU A 31 2.25 14.48 -12.13
C LEU A 31 1.12 15.29 -11.49
N LEU A 32 -0.12 15.14 -11.96
CA LEU A 32 -1.29 15.77 -11.36
C LEU A 32 -1.54 15.28 -9.93
N ASP A 33 -1.33 14.00 -9.64
CA ASP A 33 -1.39 13.45 -8.28
C ASP A 33 -0.32 14.05 -7.36
N THR A 34 0.86 14.35 -7.89
CA THR A 34 1.97 14.97 -7.15
C THR A 34 1.74 16.47 -6.92
N PHE A 35 1.17 17.18 -7.90
CA PHE A 35 0.98 18.63 -7.87
C PHE A 35 -0.31 19.07 -7.14
N SER A 36 -1.32 18.23 -7.12
CA SER A 36 -2.62 18.61 -6.55
C SER A 36 -2.64 18.71 -5.03
N GLY A 37 -1.52 18.43 -4.34
CA GLY A 37 -1.34 18.72 -2.92
C GLY A 37 -2.51 18.28 -2.03
N ARG A 38 -3.33 17.36 -2.52
CA ARG A 38 -4.51 16.88 -1.81
C ARG A 38 -4.07 16.07 -0.60
N ARG A 39 -3.85 16.80 0.47
CA ARG A 39 -4.01 16.25 1.82
C ARG A 39 -5.42 15.69 1.90
N GLY A 40 -5.52 14.38 1.81
CA GLY A 40 -6.78 13.65 1.85
C GLY A 40 -7.08 12.92 0.54
N THR A 41 -6.09 12.21 -0.02
CA THR A 41 -6.40 11.19 -1.02
C THR A 41 -7.26 10.13 -0.35
N VAL A 42 -8.55 10.16 -0.67
CA VAL A 42 -9.39 8.99 -0.50
C VAL A 42 -8.64 7.86 -1.22
N PRO A 43 -8.23 6.79 -0.52
CA PRO A 43 -7.59 5.68 -1.19
C PRO A 43 -8.48 5.26 -2.36
N PRO A 44 -7.91 4.92 -3.53
CA PRO A 44 -8.71 4.41 -4.63
C PRO A 44 -9.59 3.28 -4.12
N ALA A 45 -10.87 3.32 -4.44
CA ALA A 45 -11.84 2.32 -4.04
C ALA A 45 -11.26 0.93 -4.34
N GLY A 46 -10.96 0.16 -3.28
CA GLY A 46 -10.36 -1.17 -3.42
C GLY A 46 -9.10 -1.42 -2.58
N VAL A 47 -8.53 -0.43 -1.92
CA VAL A 47 -7.37 -0.66 -1.02
C VAL A 47 -7.86 -0.99 0.39
N PHE A 48 -8.08 -2.26 0.65
CA PHE A 48 -8.40 -2.77 1.97
C PHE A 48 -7.17 -3.45 2.61
N PRO A 49 -6.89 -3.24 3.90
CA PRO A 49 -7.52 -2.30 4.81
C PRO A 49 -7.06 -0.84 4.61
N ALA A 50 -7.89 0.13 5.02
CA ALA A 50 -7.47 1.51 5.19
C ALA A 50 -6.49 1.59 6.37
N VAL A 51 -5.38 2.32 6.19
CA VAL A 51 -4.28 2.38 7.16
C VAL A 51 -3.88 3.83 7.41
N ASN A 52 -3.75 4.19 8.69
CA ASN A 52 -3.17 5.44 9.15
C ASN A 52 -1.84 5.15 9.87
N VAL A 53 -0.81 5.93 9.56
CA VAL A 53 0.49 5.88 10.25
C VAL A 53 0.71 7.19 10.97
N SER A 54 1.02 7.12 12.25
CA SER A 54 1.37 8.26 13.10
C SER A 54 2.59 7.92 13.95
N GLN A 55 3.25 8.93 14.52
CA GLN A 55 4.42 8.71 15.36
C GLN A 55 4.53 9.76 16.46
N ASP A 56 5.17 9.39 17.55
CA ASP A 56 5.68 10.28 18.58
C ASP A 56 7.23 10.20 18.66
N SER A 57 7.84 10.66 19.78
CA SER A 57 9.29 10.60 19.97
C SER A 57 9.84 9.16 20.04
N GLU A 58 9.06 8.23 20.58
CA GLU A 58 9.49 6.88 20.93
C GLU A 58 8.95 5.81 19.99
N ASN A 59 7.73 6.00 19.48
CA ASN A 59 6.98 4.94 18.78
C ASN A 59 6.42 5.42 17.44
N LEU A 60 6.23 4.45 16.57
CA LEU A 60 5.37 4.50 15.39
C LEU A 60 4.07 3.74 15.72
N TYR A 61 2.96 4.29 15.27
CA TYR A 61 1.64 3.68 15.40
C TYR A 61 1.02 3.46 14.03
N VAL A 62 0.69 2.22 13.73
CA VAL A 62 -0.05 1.87 12.51
C VAL A 62 -1.44 1.40 12.92
N ARG A 63 -2.47 2.12 12.46
CA ARG A 63 -3.88 1.77 12.68
C ARG A 63 -4.51 1.33 11.39
N ALA A 64 -5.08 0.12 11.39
CA ALA A 64 -5.77 -0.45 10.25
C ALA A 64 -7.24 -0.74 10.59
N GLU A 65 -8.14 -0.37 9.69
CA GLU A 65 -9.57 -0.65 9.85
C GLU A 65 -9.90 -2.02 9.24
N LEU A 66 -10.25 -2.97 10.11
CA LEU A 66 -10.51 -4.37 9.79
C LEU A 66 -11.90 -4.82 10.28
N PRO A 67 -12.98 -4.12 9.93
CA PRO A 67 -14.31 -4.49 10.39
C PRO A 67 -14.71 -5.88 9.88
N GLY A 68 -15.13 -6.75 10.79
CA GLY A 68 -15.56 -8.10 10.47
C GLY A 68 -14.45 -9.10 10.17
N VAL A 69 -13.20 -8.77 10.54
CA VAL A 69 -12.07 -9.72 10.55
C VAL A 69 -11.83 -10.16 11.98
N ALA A 70 -11.73 -11.45 12.20
CA ALA A 70 -11.41 -12.01 13.51
C ALA A 70 -9.90 -11.85 13.78
N PRO A 71 -9.46 -11.60 15.03
CA PRO A 71 -8.05 -11.44 15.36
C PRO A 71 -7.18 -12.63 14.94
N GLU A 72 -7.72 -13.84 15.03
CA GLU A 72 -7.06 -15.09 14.59
C GLU A 72 -6.87 -15.21 13.07
N ASP A 73 -7.61 -14.43 12.29
CA ASP A 73 -7.49 -14.37 10.84
C ASP A 73 -6.53 -13.25 10.37
N ILE A 74 -5.80 -12.60 11.30
CA ILE A 74 -4.84 -11.52 11.01
C ILE A 74 -3.42 -12.01 11.26
N GLU A 75 -2.57 -11.87 10.25
CA GLU A 75 -1.12 -12.10 10.32
C GLU A 75 -0.38 -10.79 10.13
N ILE A 76 0.57 -10.49 11.03
CA ILE A 76 1.39 -9.28 10.96
C ILE A 76 2.86 -9.68 10.88
N THR A 77 3.57 -9.18 9.88
CA THR A 77 5.01 -9.37 9.72
C THR A 77 5.71 -8.06 9.44
N THR A 78 6.96 -7.94 9.90
CA THR A 78 7.85 -6.82 9.57
C THR A 78 8.99 -7.34 8.71
N GLU A 79 9.20 -6.73 7.55
CA GLU A 79 10.30 -7.05 6.64
C GLU A 79 11.05 -5.76 6.33
N GLU A 80 12.31 -5.68 6.73
CA GLU A 80 13.13 -4.47 6.61
C GLU A 80 12.43 -3.23 7.18
N ASN A 81 11.96 -2.33 6.32
CA ASN A 81 11.23 -1.11 6.65
C ASN A 81 9.74 -1.19 6.26
N ASN A 82 9.18 -2.38 6.12
CA ASN A 82 7.79 -2.56 5.77
C ASN A 82 7.04 -3.32 6.86
N LEU A 83 5.85 -2.85 7.18
CA LEU A 83 4.86 -3.61 7.93
C LEU A 83 3.89 -4.26 6.95
N ILE A 84 3.74 -5.56 7.04
CA ILE A 84 2.85 -6.35 6.20
C ILE A 84 1.71 -6.87 7.07
N ILE A 85 0.48 -6.52 6.70
CA ILE A 85 -0.73 -7.01 7.34
C ILE A 85 -1.45 -7.89 6.31
N LYS A 86 -1.64 -9.16 6.65
CA LYS A 86 -2.39 -10.13 5.84
C LYS A 86 -3.57 -10.65 6.66
N GLY A 87 -4.57 -11.11 5.96
CA GLY A 87 -5.70 -11.76 6.63
C GLY A 87 -6.79 -12.16 5.66
N GLU A 88 -7.89 -12.66 6.24
CA GLU A 88 -9.07 -13.04 5.49
C GLU A 88 -10.32 -12.47 6.15
N ARG A 89 -11.13 -11.76 5.40
CA ARG A 89 -12.45 -11.33 5.86
C ARG A 89 -13.48 -12.33 5.39
N ARG A 90 -14.08 -13.03 6.35
CA ARG A 90 -15.19 -13.95 6.11
C ARG A 90 -16.50 -13.22 6.31
N ILE A 91 -17.33 -13.19 5.28
CA ILE A 91 -18.71 -12.74 5.43
C ILE A 91 -19.55 -14.01 5.58
N ALA A 92 -20.30 -14.12 6.68
CA ALA A 92 -21.20 -15.25 6.86
C ALA A 92 -22.10 -15.38 5.62
N ALA A 93 -22.15 -16.57 5.06
CA ALA A 93 -23.03 -16.84 3.94
C ALA A 93 -24.46 -16.59 4.39
N GLU A 94 -25.08 -15.54 3.86
CA GLU A 94 -26.50 -15.40 3.96
C GLU A 94 -27.15 -16.57 3.20
N SER A 95 -28.34 -17.00 3.62
CA SER A 95 -28.97 -18.21 3.07
C SER A 95 -29.00 -18.16 1.55
N GLU A 96 -28.94 -19.34 0.91
CA GLU A 96 -28.97 -19.51 -0.56
C GLU A 96 -30.15 -18.81 -1.27
N LYS A 97 -31.12 -18.32 -0.49
CA LYS A 97 -32.33 -17.65 -1.00
C LYS A 97 -32.22 -16.13 -1.03
N VAL A 98 -31.07 -15.55 -0.64
CA VAL A 98 -30.91 -14.10 -0.61
C VAL A 98 -30.40 -13.58 -1.95
N SER A 99 -31.14 -12.63 -2.53
CA SER A 99 -30.71 -11.90 -3.74
C SER A 99 -30.26 -10.50 -3.35
N TYR A 100 -29.01 -10.15 -3.71
CA TYR A 100 -28.46 -8.83 -3.41
C TYR A 100 -28.82 -7.84 -4.52
N HIS A 101 -29.45 -6.74 -4.16
CA HIS A 101 -29.58 -5.59 -5.04
C HIS A 101 -28.26 -4.79 -5.13
N ARG A 102 -27.46 -4.80 -4.05
CA ARG A 102 -26.17 -4.11 -3.97
C ARG A 102 -25.28 -4.78 -2.92
N ARG A 103 -24.05 -5.11 -3.29
CA ARG A 103 -23.04 -5.69 -2.41
C ARG A 103 -21.75 -4.90 -2.57
N GLU A 104 -21.40 -4.11 -1.55
CA GLU A 104 -20.21 -3.25 -1.54
C GLU A 104 -19.13 -3.74 -0.56
N ARG A 105 -19.47 -4.69 0.31
CA ARG A 105 -18.51 -5.32 1.21
C ARG A 105 -18.00 -6.60 0.59
N ASP A 106 -16.73 -6.62 0.26
CA ASP A 106 -16.07 -7.80 -0.29
C ASP A 106 -15.58 -8.72 0.83
N ALA A 107 -15.73 -10.03 0.63
CA ALA A 107 -15.09 -11.07 1.41
C ALA A 107 -13.81 -11.51 0.68
N GLY A 108 -12.86 -12.08 1.42
CA GLY A 108 -11.68 -12.68 0.83
C GLY A 108 -10.38 -12.30 1.54
N LYS A 109 -9.30 -12.79 0.97
CA LYS A 109 -7.95 -12.54 1.46
C LYS A 109 -7.49 -11.14 1.08
N PHE A 110 -6.79 -10.49 2.02
CA PHE A 110 -6.16 -9.20 1.79
C PHE A 110 -4.69 -9.24 2.20
N ARG A 111 -3.91 -8.36 1.59
CA ARG A 111 -2.52 -8.10 1.94
C ARG A 111 -2.24 -6.61 1.81
N ARG A 112 -1.85 -5.99 2.90
CA ARG A 112 -1.45 -4.59 2.94
C ARG A 112 0.02 -4.47 3.30
N VAL A 113 0.80 -3.79 2.48
CA VAL A 113 2.19 -3.41 2.76
C VAL A 113 2.20 -1.93 3.06
N THR A 114 2.80 -1.56 4.18
CA THR A 114 2.93 -0.17 4.65
C THR A 114 4.40 0.11 4.91
N SER A 115 4.99 1.03 4.16
CA SER A 115 6.38 1.46 4.40
C SER A 115 6.45 2.29 5.67
N LEU A 116 7.41 1.95 6.51
CA LEU A 116 7.68 2.66 7.76
C LEU A 116 8.71 3.77 7.49
N PRO A 117 8.47 5.00 7.97
CA PRO A 117 9.34 6.15 7.72
C PRO A 117 10.68 6.06 8.46
N THR A 118 10.81 5.12 9.41
CA THR A 118 12.00 4.95 10.23
C THR A 118 12.18 3.47 10.64
N ARG A 119 13.38 3.11 11.08
CA ARG A 119 13.67 1.77 11.61
C ARG A 119 13.00 1.58 12.96
N VAL A 120 12.50 0.38 13.19
CA VAL A 120 11.79 -0.04 14.39
C VAL A 120 12.48 -1.23 15.06
N ASP A 121 12.30 -1.34 16.36
CA ASP A 121 12.73 -2.51 17.14
C ASP A 121 11.66 -3.61 17.03
N THR A 122 11.87 -4.54 16.10
CA THR A 122 10.92 -5.62 15.81
C THR A 122 10.68 -6.58 16.96
N SER A 123 11.60 -6.61 17.93
CA SER A 123 11.46 -7.48 19.11
C SER A 123 10.44 -6.99 20.14
N LYS A 124 10.04 -5.73 20.03
CA LYS A 124 9.11 -5.04 20.96
C LYS A 124 7.82 -4.55 20.30
N VAL A 125 7.52 -5.10 19.12
CA VAL A 125 6.28 -4.76 18.43
C VAL A 125 5.09 -5.37 19.15
N GLU A 126 4.09 -4.55 19.41
CA GLU A 126 2.82 -4.96 20.00
C GLU A 126 1.67 -4.69 19.04
N ALA A 127 0.71 -5.60 18.99
CA ALA A 127 -0.47 -5.47 18.15
C ALA A 127 -1.74 -5.79 18.95
N VAL A 128 -2.72 -4.88 18.87
CA VAL A 128 -4.01 -5.03 19.55
C VAL A 128 -5.13 -4.78 18.55
N CYS A 129 -6.06 -5.73 18.44
CA CYS A 129 -7.26 -5.58 17.63
C CYS A 129 -8.47 -5.39 18.56
N LYS A 130 -9.14 -4.23 18.46
CA LYS A 130 -10.32 -3.91 19.25
C LYS A 130 -11.39 -3.25 18.40
N SER A 131 -12.62 -3.77 18.47
CA SER A 131 -13.77 -3.21 17.73
C SER A 131 -13.52 -3.02 16.23
N GLY A 132 -12.80 -3.97 15.61
CA GLY A 132 -12.48 -3.90 14.18
C GLY A 132 -11.38 -2.91 13.81
N VAL A 133 -10.66 -2.37 14.80
CA VAL A 133 -9.48 -1.53 14.57
C VAL A 133 -8.26 -2.26 15.11
N LEU A 134 -7.31 -2.55 14.21
CA LEU A 134 -6.00 -3.06 14.56
C LEU A 134 -5.07 -1.88 14.83
N THR A 135 -4.46 -1.84 15.99
CA THR A 135 -3.40 -0.89 16.34
C THR A 135 -2.10 -1.65 16.54
N VAL A 136 -1.09 -1.31 15.75
CA VAL A 136 0.27 -1.86 15.88
C VAL A 136 1.16 -0.75 16.41
N THR A 137 1.79 -1.00 17.57
CA THR A 137 2.78 -0.12 18.20
C THR A 137 4.16 -0.65 17.88
N LEU A 138 4.97 0.17 17.23
CA LEU A 138 6.31 -0.19 16.80
C LEU A 138 7.32 0.79 17.45
N PRO A 139 8.03 0.38 18.51
CA PRO A 139 9.08 1.19 19.10
C PRO A 139 10.19 1.51 18.08
N LYS A 140 10.64 2.76 18.04
CA LYS A 140 11.74 3.17 17.17
C LYS A 140 13.04 2.50 17.64
N ALA A 141 13.88 2.09 16.70
CA ALA A 141 15.19 1.57 17.01
C ALA A 141 16.04 2.64 17.76
N ALA A 142 16.87 2.20 18.70
CA ALA A 142 17.66 3.12 19.55
C ALA A 142 18.54 4.09 18.75
N GLU A 143 19.00 3.66 17.56
CA GLU A 143 19.84 4.44 16.65
C GLU A 143 19.13 5.65 16.03
N VAL A 144 17.80 5.66 15.99
CA VAL A 144 17.00 6.73 15.36
C VAL A 144 16.28 7.61 16.37
N LYS A 145 16.43 7.34 17.67
CA LYS A 145 15.86 8.17 18.73
C LYS A 145 16.64 9.48 18.88
N PRO A 146 15.97 10.62 19.11
CA PRO A 146 16.65 11.88 19.39
C PRO A 146 17.57 11.74 20.61
N ARG A 147 18.84 12.14 20.47
CA ARG A 147 19.79 12.18 21.58
C ARG A 147 20.12 13.63 21.93
N GLN A 148 19.97 14.00 23.19
CA GLN A 148 20.40 15.29 23.68
C GLN A 148 21.93 15.33 23.76
N ILE A 149 22.54 16.36 23.17
CA ILE A 149 23.98 16.56 23.19
C ILE A 149 24.25 17.73 24.16
N GLU A 150 25.03 17.49 25.21
CA GLU A 150 25.52 18.56 26.10
C GLU A 150 26.67 19.26 25.40
N VAL A 151 26.55 20.62 25.35
CA VAL A 151 27.62 21.45 24.83
C VAL A 151 28.43 21.97 26.02
N THR A 152 29.67 21.50 26.14
CA THR A 152 30.63 22.02 27.15
C THR A 152 31.43 23.20 26.53
N SER A 153 31.43 24.35 27.20
CA SER A 153 32.32 25.46 26.88
C SER A 153 33.69 25.21 27.52
N THR A 154 34.73 25.31 26.71
CA THR A 154 36.14 25.33 27.18
C THR A 154 36.58 26.74 27.38
#